data_3a54a28a37ac0da568fbb520d990060f
#
_entry.id   3a54a28a37ac0da568fbb520d990060f
#
_cell.length_a   1.000
_cell.length_b   1.000
_cell.length_c   1.000
_cell.angle_alpha   90.00
_cell.angle_beta   90.00
_cell.angle_gamma   90.00
#
_symmetry.space_group_name_H-M   'P 1'
#
loop_
_entity.id
_entity.type
_entity.pdbx_description
1 polymer ?
#
loop_
_entity_poly.entity_id
_entity_poly.type
_entity_poly.pdbx_seq_one_letter_code
_entity_poly.pdbx_strand_id
1 'polypeptide(L)'
;MFVETPTATKSGHAEVNGVKYYYAIYGTGEPLLLLHGGLGQIEMFGANLTRLAQGRQVIGVDLYGHGRTELNDREISLIDMGNDMAGVLKQLGYDKVDVFGFSLGAGVAFQLAVQHPSVVRRLALASCVLGTDGFYPEMLPQQAAVSGAMAVHMKETPMYKSYVEVAPRPDDFPKLLDKMGAYMRKTYDWSADVEKLTMPVMLIYADSDMIRLDHSVKFYQLFGGGL
;
A
#
# COMPACT_ATOMS: atom_id res chain seq x y z
N MET A 1 1.90 -24.82 11.69
CA MET A 1 1.38 -25.26 10.39
C MET A 1 1.73 -24.14 9.42
N PHE A 2 2.69 -24.36 8.50
CA PHE A 2 3.02 -23.37 7.46
C PHE A 2 1.81 -23.31 6.53
N VAL A 3 1.17 -22.16 6.48
CA VAL A 3 0.11 -21.90 5.49
C VAL A 3 0.81 -21.53 4.21
N GLU A 4 0.75 -22.41 3.22
CA GLU A 4 1.33 -22.13 1.89
C GLU A 4 0.66 -20.89 1.26
N THR A 5 1.46 -20.09 0.59
CA THR A 5 0.94 -18.99 -0.24
C THR A 5 0.05 -19.58 -1.33
N PRO A 6 -1.16 -19.07 -1.55
CA PRO A 6 -2.04 -19.63 -2.57
C PRO A 6 -1.43 -19.43 -3.96
N THR A 7 -1.67 -20.38 -4.86
CA THR A 7 -1.28 -20.24 -6.24
C THR A 7 -2.16 -19.19 -6.93
N ALA A 8 -1.54 -18.23 -7.62
CA ALA A 8 -2.27 -17.24 -8.39
C ALA A 8 -3.03 -17.92 -9.56
N THR A 9 -4.30 -17.58 -9.72
CA THR A 9 -5.12 -18.03 -10.86
C THR A 9 -4.78 -17.28 -12.15
N LYS A 10 -4.25 -16.05 -12.00
CA LYS A 10 -3.78 -15.19 -13.09
C LYS A 10 -2.73 -14.23 -12.53
N SER A 11 -1.71 -13.96 -13.31
CA SER A 11 -0.74 -12.89 -13.01
C SER A 11 -0.27 -12.22 -14.30
N GLY A 12 0.30 -11.04 -14.20
CA GLY A 12 0.81 -10.29 -15.33
C GLY A 12 1.14 -8.85 -14.96
N HIS A 13 1.23 -8.01 -15.98
CA HIS A 13 1.49 -6.59 -15.80
C HIS A 13 0.38 -5.76 -16.44
N ALA A 14 0.00 -4.68 -15.76
CA ALA A 14 -0.86 -3.62 -16.27
C ALA A 14 0.00 -2.35 -16.45
N GLU A 15 0.02 -1.81 -17.66
CA GLU A 15 0.81 -0.59 -17.94
C GLU A 15 -0.07 0.65 -17.73
N VAL A 16 0.26 1.45 -16.71
CA VAL A 16 -0.48 2.65 -16.35
C VAL A 16 0.50 3.79 -16.10
N ASN A 17 0.32 4.91 -16.79
CA ASN A 17 1.12 6.13 -16.61
C ASN A 17 2.64 5.88 -16.68
N GLY A 18 3.08 5.00 -17.60
CA GLY A 18 4.50 4.66 -17.80
C GLY A 18 5.08 3.72 -16.75
N VAL A 19 4.25 3.06 -15.94
CA VAL A 19 4.65 2.04 -14.98
C VAL A 19 3.98 0.72 -15.35
N LYS A 20 4.74 -0.38 -15.38
CA LYS A 20 4.25 -1.75 -15.56
C LYS A 20 4.00 -2.38 -14.20
N TYR A 21 2.81 -2.20 -13.65
CA TYR A 21 2.41 -2.76 -12.37
C TYR A 21 2.23 -4.26 -12.46
N TYR A 22 3.01 -5.02 -11.69
CA TYR A 22 2.75 -6.44 -11.52
C TYR A 22 1.50 -6.65 -10.67
N TYR A 23 0.65 -7.56 -11.11
CA TYR A 23 -0.51 -8.01 -10.36
C TYR A 23 -0.60 -9.54 -10.33
N ALA A 24 -1.22 -10.06 -9.29
CA ALA A 24 -1.58 -11.46 -9.19
C ALA A 24 -2.99 -11.60 -8.59
N ILE A 25 -3.79 -12.49 -9.17
CA ILE A 25 -5.18 -12.73 -8.78
C ILE A 25 -5.27 -14.10 -8.11
N TYR A 26 -5.93 -14.15 -6.96
CA TYR A 26 -6.09 -15.35 -6.15
C TYR A 26 -7.56 -15.58 -5.80
N GLY A 27 -7.98 -16.83 -5.76
CA GLY A 27 -9.33 -17.18 -5.36
C GLY A 27 -10.41 -16.69 -6.35
N THR A 28 -11.67 -16.74 -5.89
CA THR A 28 -12.86 -16.34 -6.64
C THR A 28 -13.87 -15.67 -5.72
N GLY A 29 -14.82 -14.91 -6.27
CA GLY A 29 -15.85 -14.21 -5.53
C GLY A 29 -15.77 -12.70 -5.67
N GLU A 30 -16.21 -11.96 -4.65
CA GLU A 30 -16.21 -10.51 -4.66
C GLU A 30 -14.78 -9.95 -4.73
N PRO A 31 -14.48 -9.01 -5.66
CA PRO A 31 -13.13 -8.52 -5.86
C PRO A 31 -12.65 -7.66 -4.69
N LEU A 32 -11.41 -7.91 -4.29
CA LEU A 32 -10.68 -7.18 -3.25
C LEU A 32 -9.30 -6.78 -3.79
N LEU A 33 -9.06 -5.48 -3.94
CA LEU A 33 -7.73 -4.94 -4.18
C LEU A 33 -6.93 -4.98 -2.88
N LEU A 34 -5.74 -5.57 -2.92
CA LEU A 34 -4.86 -5.75 -1.77
C LEU A 34 -3.53 -5.04 -2.01
N LEU A 35 -3.20 -4.03 -1.17
CA LEU A 35 -2.04 -3.17 -1.30
C LEU A 35 -1.13 -3.28 -0.10
N HIS A 36 0.13 -3.65 -0.34
CA HIS A 36 1.14 -3.93 0.67
C HIS A 36 1.80 -2.66 1.24
N GLY A 37 2.53 -2.82 2.34
CA GLY A 37 3.32 -1.75 2.97
C GLY A 37 4.64 -1.45 2.25
N GLY A 38 5.31 -0.38 2.67
CA GLY A 38 6.61 0.00 2.13
C GLY A 38 7.65 -1.11 2.27
N LEU A 39 8.53 -1.22 1.26
CA LEU A 39 9.55 -2.26 1.11
C LEU A 39 8.99 -3.69 1.12
N GLY A 40 7.67 -3.85 0.89
CA GLY A 40 6.98 -5.12 0.81
C GLY A 40 6.66 -5.55 -0.62
N GLN A 41 5.83 -6.56 -0.72
CA GLN A 41 5.25 -7.12 -1.95
C GLN A 41 4.00 -7.92 -1.60
N ILE A 42 3.29 -8.46 -2.59
CA ILE A 42 2.03 -9.19 -2.37
C ILE A 42 2.19 -10.29 -1.31
N GLU A 43 3.28 -11.05 -1.36
CA GLU A 43 3.52 -12.20 -0.49
C GLU A 43 3.74 -11.84 0.98
N MET A 44 3.95 -10.55 1.31
CA MET A 44 4.06 -10.12 2.72
C MET A 44 2.79 -10.40 3.53
N PHE A 45 1.64 -10.54 2.88
CA PHE A 45 0.40 -10.88 3.57
C PHE A 45 0.35 -12.34 4.06
N GLY A 46 1.24 -13.20 3.58
CA GLY A 46 1.42 -14.58 4.08
C GLY A 46 0.09 -15.34 4.20
N ALA A 47 -0.16 -15.90 5.39
CA ALA A 47 -1.38 -16.65 5.68
C ALA A 47 -2.68 -15.84 5.51
N ASN A 48 -2.63 -14.52 5.62
CA ASN A 48 -3.80 -13.67 5.42
C ASN A 48 -4.22 -13.66 3.95
N LEU A 49 -3.27 -13.67 3.00
CA LEU A 49 -3.57 -13.80 1.58
C LEU A 49 -4.37 -15.09 1.31
N THR A 50 -3.92 -16.22 1.86
CA THR A 50 -4.60 -17.51 1.71
C THR A 50 -6.03 -17.46 2.28
N ARG A 51 -6.20 -16.89 3.47
CA ARG A 51 -7.52 -16.77 4.12
C ARG A 51 -8.47 -15.87 3.34
N LEU A 52 -7.99 -14.75 2.84
CA LEU A 52 -8.78 -13.82 2.01
C LEU A 52 -9.20 -14.49 0.70
N ALA A 53 -8.31 -15.24 0.06
CA ALA A 53 -8.58 -15.93 -1.21
C ALA A 53 -9.58 -17.09 -1.09
N GLN A 54 -9.89 -17.59 0.11
CA GLN A 54 -10.91 -18.62 0.31
C GLN A 54 -12.34 -18.13 0.03
N GLY A 55 -12.61 -16.84 0.19
CA GLY A 55 -13.96 -16.30 0.02
C GLY A 55 -14.04 -15.05 -0.87
N ARG A 56 -12.90 -14.63 -1.44
CA ARG A 56 -12.80 -13.44 -2.29
C ARG A 56 -11.90 -13.68 -3.48
N GLN A 57 -12.11 -12.90 -4.52
CA GLN A 57 -11.13 -12.74 -5.58
C GLN A 57 -10.16 -11.64 -5.17
N VAL A 58 -8.98 -12.02 -4.70
CA VAL A 58 -7.95 -11.08 -4.24
C VAL A 58 -7.09 -10.64 -5.42
N ILE A 59 -7.02 -9.35 -5.68
CA ILE A 59 -6.18 -8.70 -6.68
C ILE A 59 -5.02 -8.07 -5.91
N GLY A 60 -3.90 -8.78 -5.78
CA GLY A 60 -2.68 -8.23 -5.22
C GLY A 60 -1.94 -7.42 -6.27
N VAL A 61 -1.39 -6.27 -5.88
CA VAL A 61 -0.54 -5.44 -6.75
C VAL A 61 0.76 -5.13 -6.04
N ASP A 62 1.88 -5.40 -6.70
CA ASP A 62 3.18 -4.89 -6.24
C ASP A 62 3.25 -3.39 -6.59
N LEU A 63 3.37 -2.55 -5.57
CA LEU A 63 3.34 -1.09 -5.74
C LEU A 63 4.57 -0.58 -6.50
N TYR A 64 4.48 0.62 -7.05
CA TYR A 64 5.57 1.25 -7.80
C TYR A 64 6.93 1.15 -7.10
N GLY A 65 7.91 0.58 -7.79
CA GLY A 65 9.27 0.36 -7.30
C GLY A 65 9.40 -0.80 -6.32
N HIS A 66 8.35 -1.56 -6.05
CA HIS A 66 8.33 -2.66 -5.10
C HIS A 66 8.08 -4.00 -5.81
N GLY A 67 8.57 -5.08 -5.21
CA GLY A 67 8.37 -6.42 -5.73
C GLY A 67 8.77 -6.54 -7.20
N ARG A 68 7.83 -6.96 -8.05
CA ARG A 68 8.03 -7.17 -9.50
C ARG A 68 7.69 -5.92 -10.34
N THR A 69 7.27 -4.82 -9.69
CA THR A 69 7.00 -3.54 -10.36
C THR A 69 8.25 -2.69 -10.38
N GLU A 70 8.77 -2.43 -11.57
CA GLU A 70 10.02 -1.70 -11.75
C GLU A 70 9.96 -0.26 -11.25
N LEU A 71 11.11 0.19 -10.76
CA LEU A 71 11.38 1.59 -10.45
C LEU A 71 11.87 2.31 -11.71
N ASN A 72 11.27 3.45 -12.05
CA ASN A 72 11.75 4.37 -13.07
C ASN A 72 12.15 5.71 -12.44
N ASP A 73 12.20 6.80 -13.19
CA ASP A 73 12.62 8.11 -12.69
C ASP A 73 11.51 8.90 -11.97
N ARG A 74 10.25 8.42 -12.03
CA ARG A 74 9.13 9.04 -11.34
C ARG A 74 9.35 9.04 -9.81
N GLU A 75 8.98 10.12 -9.14
CA GLU A 75 9.00 10.21 -7.69
C GLU A 75 7.94 9.29 -7.05
N ILE A 76 8.17 8.88 -5.79
CA ILE A 76 7.12 8.23 -5.00
C ILE A 76 6.08 9.27 -4.59
N SER A 77 4.84 9.02 -5.00
CA SER A 77 3.67 9.84 -4.71
C SER A 77 2.47 8.91 -4.48
N LEU A 78 1.88 8.96 -3.29
CA LEU A 78 0.72 8.12 -2.98
C LEU A 78 -0.52 8.59 -3.75
N ILE A 79 -0.58 9.88 -4.08
CA ILE A 79 -1.62 10.46 -4.94
C ILE A 79 -1.56 9.83 -6.34
N ASP A 80 -0.37 9.82 -6.94
CA ASP A 80 -0.20 9.23 -8.28
C ASP A 80 -0.43 7.73 -8.28
N MET A 81 0.09 7.01 -7.26
CA MET A 81 -0.18 5.58 -7.12
C MET A 81 -1.67 5.28 -6.94
N GLY A 82 -2.42 6.13 -6.22
CA GLY A 82 -3.87 6.00 -6.11
C GLY A 82 -4.56 6.09 -7.47
N ASN A 83 -4.18 7.08 -8.29
CA ASN A 83 -4.66 7.20 -9.67
C ASN A 83 -4.27 5.98 -10.53
N ASP A 84 -3.04 5.50 -10.37
CA ASP A 84 -2.56 4.33 -11.11
C ASP A 84 -3.37 3.08 -10.76
N MET A 85 -3.75 2.89 -9.48
CA MET A 85 -4.58 1.73 -9.08
C MET A 85 -5.95 1.75 -9.75
N ALA A 86 -6.57 2.92 -9.96
CA ALA A 86 -7.80 3.02 -10.75
C ALA A 86 -7.55 2.59 -12.21
N GLY A 87 -6.42 2.97 -12.79
CA GLY A 87 -6.00 2.54 -14.13
C GLY A 87 -5.77 1.03 -14.23
N VAL A 88 -5.09 0.44 -13.25
CA VAL A 88 -4.87 -1.01 -13.14
C VAL A 88 -6.21 -1.75 -13.09
N LEU A 89 -7.12 -1.35 -12.20
CA LEU A 89 -8.44 -1.96 -12.06
C LEU A 89 -9.23 -1.89 -13.36
N LYS A 90 -9.23 -0.73 -14.04
CA LYS A 90 -9.89 -0.54 -15.33
C LYS A 90 -9.34 -1.48 -16.39
N GLN A 91 -8.02 -1.64 -16.51
CA GLN A 91 -7.41 -2.57 -17.48
C GLN A 91 -7.72 -4.02 -17.18
N LEU A 92 -7.91 -4.38 -15.91
CA LEU A 92 -8.30 -5.71 -15.49
C LEU A 92 -9.80 -5.98 -15.62
N GLY A 93 -10.61 -4.97 -15.97
CA GLY A 93 -12.05 -5.07 -16.16
C GLY A 93 -12.87 -5.00 -14.88
N TYR A 94 -12.33 -4.36 -13.83
CA TYR A 94 -13.05 -4.15 -12.58
C TYR A 94 -13.58 -2.72 -12.48
N ASP A 95 -14.91 -2.59 -12.43
CA ASP A 95 -15.57 -1.28 -12.26
C ASP A 95 -15.65 -0.87 -10.79
N LYS A 96 -15.79 -1.83 -9.88
CA LYS A 96 -15.95 -1.56 -8.44
C LYS A 96 -15.43 -2.71 -7.59
N VAL A 97 -14.57 -2.39 -6.61
CA VAL A 97 -13.91 -3.38 -5.73
C VAL A 97 -13.96 -2.97 -4.26
N ASP A 98 -13.82 -3.93 -3.35
CA ASP A 98 -13.36 -3.62 -2.00
C ASP A 98 -11.86 -3.34 -2.05
N VAL A 99 -11.35 -2.51 -1.14
CA VAL A 99 -9.93 -2.17 -1.09
C VAL A 99 -9.40 -2.37 0.33
N PHE A 100 -8.29 -3.06 0.45
CA PHE A 100 -7.51 -3.14 1.69
C PHE A 100 -6.10 -2.63 1.42
N GLY A 101 -5.65 -1.68 2.22
CA GLY A 101 -4.28 -1.21 2.20
C GLY A 101 -3.61 -1.31 3.57
N PHE A 102 -2.32 -1.61 3.58
CA PHE A 102 -1.49 -1.64 4.77
C PHE A 102 -0.37 -0.61 4.68
N SER A 103 -0.22 0.26 5.68
CA SER A 103 0.87 1.26 5.78
C SER A 103 0.97 2.12 4.51
N LEU A 104 2.05 2.07 3.74
CA LEU A 104 2.18 2.75 2.44
C LEU A 104 0.98 2.45 1.53
N GLY A 105 0.60 1.17 1.43
CA GLY A 105 -0.57 0.74 0.66
C GLY A 105 -1.89 1.28 1.21
N ALA A 106 -1.98 1.57 2.51
CA ALA A 106 -3.17 2.22 3.08
C ALA A 106 -3.27 3.68 2.61
N GLY A 107 -2.16 4.41 2.54
CA GLY A 107 -2.14 5.75 1.96
C GLY A 107 -2.50 5.74 0.47
N VAL A 108 -2.03 4.75 -0.30
CA VAL A 108 -2.42 4.56 -1.71
C VAL A 108 -3.91 4.24 -1.83
N ALA A 109 -4.45 3.35 -0.98
CA ALA A 109 -5.86 3.00 -0.93
C ALA A 109 -6.74 4.21 -0.58
N PHE A 110 -6.31 5.03 0.39
CA PHE A 110 -6.96 6.28 0.75
C PHE A 110 -7.03 7.22 -0.46
N GLN A 111 -5.91 7.44 -1.13
CA GLN A 111 -5.85 8.32 -2.31
C GLN A 111 -6.64 7.78 -3.51
N LEU A 112 -6.68 6.46 -3.72
CA LEU A 112 -7.59 5.86 -4.70
C LEU A 112 -9.05 6.20 -4.38
N ALA A 113 -9.46 6.05 -3.11
CA ALA A 113 -10.84 6.31 -2.68
C ALA A 113 -11.21 7.81 -2.76
N VAL A 114 -10.27 8.70 -2.45
CA VAL A 114 -10.46 10.17 -2.57
C VAL A 114 -10.66 10.60 -4.02
N GLN A 115 -9.83 10.09 -4.93
CA GLN A 115 -9.81 10.53 -6.32
C GLN A 115 -10.82 9.78 -7.21
N HIS A 116 -11.12 8.52 -6.87
CA HIS A 116 -11.99 7.63 -7.62
C HIS A 116 -13.02 6.92 -6.71
N PRO A 117 -13.86 7.67 -5.96
CA PRO A 117 -14.78 7.07 -4.98
C PRO A 117 -15.76 6.07 -5.59
N SER A 118 -16.12 6.20 -6.86
CA SER A 118 -17.01 5.27 -7.55
C SER A 118 -16.42 3.87 -7.74
N VAL A 119 -15.09 3.74 -7.78
CA VAL A 119 -14.39 2.46 -7.95
C VAL A 119 -14.31 1.67 -6.64
N VAL A 120 -14.42 2.36 -5.49
CA VAL A 120 -14.27 1.75 -4.17
C VAL A 120 -15.65 1.47 -3.57
N ARG A 121 -15.94 0.19 -3.28
CA ARG A 121 -17.18 -0.24 -2.64
C ARG A 121 -17.08 -0.16 -1.11
N ARG A 122 -15.99 -0.62 -0.55
CA ARG A 122 -15.63 -0.58 0.86
C ARG A 122 -14.13 -0.39 1.00
N LEU A 123 -13.70 0.32 2.02
CA LEU A 123 -12.29 0.65 2.24
C LEU A 123 -11.85 0.15 3.62
N ALA A 124 -10.77 -0.61 3.68
CA ALA A 124 -10.11 -0.98 4.93
C ALA A 124 -8.68 -0.44 4.92
N LEU A 125 -8.32 0.34 5.92
CA LEU A 125 -7.03 1.00 6.08
C LEU A 125 -6.35 0.52 7.35
N ALA A 126 -5.26 -0.21 7.19
CA ALA A 126 -4.45 -0.68 8.31
C ALA A 126 -3.18 0.18 8.43
N SER A 127 -2.93 0.73 9.62
CA SER A 127 -1.79 1.62 9.92
C SER A 127 -1.70 2.81 8.95
N CYS A 128 -2.82 3.52 8.76
CA CYS A 128 -2.93 4.68 7.86
C CYS A 128 -2.85 5.98 8.64
N VAL A 129 -2.06 6.94 8.15
CA VAL A 129 -2.03 8.32 8.65
C VAL A 129 -2.65 9.28 7.64
N LEU A 130 -3.31 10.33 8.14
CA LEU A 130 -3.81 11.44 7.31
C LEU A 130 -2.75 12.51 7.06
N GLY A 131 -1.74 12.55 7.91
CA GLY A 131 -0.71 13.58 7.83
C GLY A 131 0.54 13.19 8.62
N THR A 132 1.60 13.94 8.39
CA THR A 132 2.90 13.72 9.02
C THR A 132 2.84 13.82 10.54
N ASP A 133 1.91 14.62 11.08
CA ASP A 133 1.65 14.77 12.52
C ASP A 133 1.07 13.51 13.18
N GLY A 134 0.62 12.53 12.38
CA GLY A 134 0.10 11.27 12.89
C GLY A 134 1.15 10.31 13.42
N PHE A 135 2.41 10.48 13.08
CA PHE A 135 3.50 9.66 13.61
C PHE A 135 3.95 10.13 14.99
N TYR A 136 4.50 9.21 15.79
CA TYR A 136 5.20 9.59 16.99
C TYR A 136 6.43 10.45 16.63
N PRO A 137 6.69 11.57 17.37
CA PRO A 137 7.78 12.50 17.04
C PRO A 137 9.17 11.85 16.94
N GLU A 138 9.43 10.83 17.73
CA GLU A 138 10.69 10.06 17.71
C GLU A 138 10.87 9.22 16.44
N MET A 139 9.80 8.95 15.69
CA MET A 139 9.87 8.24 14.42
C MET A 139 10.27 9.14 13.25
N LEU A 140 9.96 10.43 13.31
CA LEU A 140 10.20 11.36 12.21
C LEU A 140 11.70 11.49 11.83
N PRO A 141 12.65 11.61 12.77
CA PRO A 141 14.07 11.61 12.42
C PRO A 141 14.54 10.31 11.77
N GLN A 142 14.00 9.16 12.21
CA GLN A 142 14.32 7.85 11.62
C GLN A 142 13.81 7.75 10.18
N GLN A 143 12.57 8.19 9.93
CA GLN A 143 12.00 8.24 8.58
C GLN A 143 12.78 9.20 7.68
N ALA A 144 13.16 10.37 8.18
CA ALA A 144 13.93 11.36 7.42
C ALA A 144 15.35 10.87 7.06
N ALA A 145 15.91 9.97 7.86
CA ALA A 145 17.24 9.37 7.63
C ALA A 145 17.23 8.27 6.55
N VAL A 146 16.07 7.78 6.14
CA VAL A 146 15.98 6.73 5.11
C VAL A 146 16.64 7.20 3.83
N SER A 147 17.61 6.41 3.35
CA SER A 147 18.38 6.69 2.13
C SER A 147 19.01 5.42 1.58
N GLY A 148 19.48 5.48 0.34
CA GLY A 148 20.16 4.37 -0.33
C GLY A 148 21.42 3.87 0.41
N ALA A 149 22.06 4.74 1.19
CA ALA A 149 23.20 4.35 2.03
C ALA A 149 22.87 3.28 3.07
N MET A 150 21.58 3.16 3.48
CA MET A 150 21.14 2.14 4.43
C MET A 150 21.11 0.73 3.82
N ALA A 151 21.09 0.60 2.50
CA ALA A 151 20.96 -0.69 1.82
C ALA A 151 22.02 -1.71 2.25
N VAL A 152 23.26 -1.26 2.49
CA VAL A 152 24.36 -2.13 2.93
C VAL A 152 24.05 -2.81 4.27
N HIS A 153 23.35 -2.11 5.16
CA HIS A 153 22.99 -2.62 6.49
C HIS A 153 21.70 -3.45 6.48
N MET A 154 20.95 -3.40 5.39
CA MET A 154 19.67 -4.10 5.28
C MET A 154 19.77 -5.49 4.64
N LYS A 155 20.94 -5.91 4.16
CA LYS A 155 21.11 -7.16 3.38
C LYS A 155 20.59 -8.42 4.08
N GLU A 156 20.65 -8.46 5.40
CA GLU A 156 20.14 -9.59 6.17
C GLU A 156 18.66 -9.45 6.59
N THR A 157 18.03 -8.32 6.31
CA THR A 157 16.62 -8.13 6.63
C THR A 157 15.69 -8.89 5.69
N PRO A 158 14.51 -9.31 6.17
CA PRO A 158 13.50 -9.92 5.31
C PRO A 158 13.08 -9.02 4.14
N MET A 159 13.02 -7.70 4.35
CA MET A 159 12.65 -6.71 3.34
C MET A 159 13.62 -6.70 2.15
N TYR A 160 14.93 -6.68 2.43
CA TYR A 160 15.94 -6.75 1.36
C TYR A 160 15.87 -8.08 0.62
N LYS A 161 15.85 -9.19 1.38
CA LYS A 161 15.86 -10.55 0.82
C LYS A 161 14.65 -10.77 -0.09
N SER A 162 13.45 -10.38 0.36
CA SER A 162 12.24 -10.51 -0.45
C SER A 162 12.26 -9.62 -1.69
N TYR A 163 12.84 -8.42 -1.60
CA TYR A 163 12.99 -7.54 -2.76
C TYR A 163 13.92 -8.16 -3.82
N VAL A 164 15.13 -8.56 -3.44
CA VAL A 164 16.12 -9.07 -4.40
C VAL A 164 15.72 -10.41 -5.03
N GLU A 165 14.85 -11.17 -4.37
CA GLU A 165 14.35 -12.44 -4.87
C GLU A 165 13.46 -12.28 -6.11
N VAL A 166 12.68 -11.20 -6.20
CA VAL A 166 11.65 -11.04 -7.22
C VAL A 166 11.79 -9.80 -8.10
N ALA A 167 12.54 -8.79 -7.65
CA ALA A 167 12.68 -7.53 -8.37
C ALA A 167 13.34 -7.74 -9.74
N PRO A 168 12.81 -7.14 -10.82
CA PRO A 168 13.42 -7.19 -12.15
C PRO A 168 14.83 -6.62 -12.16
N ARG A 169 15.11 -5.66 -11.30
CA ARG A 169 16.43 -5.03 -11.11
C ARG A 169 16.77 -4.95 -9.61
N PRO A 170 17.34 -6.03 -9.04
CA PRO A 170 17.66 -6.09 -7.61
C PRO A 170 18.61 -4.97 -7.14
N ASP A 171 19.48 -4.49 -8.00
CA ASP A 171 20.43 -3.41 -7.71
C ASP A 171 19.76 -2.03 -7.54
N ASP A 172 18.49 -1.89 -7.87
CA ASP A 172 17.71 -0.66 -7.65
C ASP A 172 17.24 -0.49 -6.18
N PHE A 173 17.49 -1.45 -5.28
CA PHE A 173 17.07 -1.33 -3.87
C PHE A 173 17.57 -0.05 -3.18
N PRO A 174 18.84 0.37 -3.34
CA PRO A 174 19.30 1.66 -2.81
C PRO A 174 18.54 2.85 -3.40
N LYS A 175 18.25 2.83 -4.70
CA LYS A 175 17.47 3.87 -5.38
C LYS A 175 16.02 3.94 -4.85
N LEU A 176 15.42 2.78 -4.55
CA LEU A 176 14.10 2.72 -3.90
C LEU A 176 14.15 3.38 -2.52
N LEU A 177 15.17 3.08 -1.70
CA LEU A 177 15.34 3.71 -0.38
C LEU A 177 15.50 5.24 -0.48
N ASP A 178 16.28 5.73 -1.46
CA ASP A 178 16.41 7.18 -1.68
C ASP A 178 15.07 7.83 -2.01
N LYS A 179 14.28 7.24 -2.90
CA LYS A 179 12.95 7.73 -3.26
C LYS A 179 11.95 7.64 -2.10
N MET A 180 11.99 6.55 -1.32
CA MET A 180 11.18 6.40 -0.10
C MET A 180 11.55 7.48 0.94
N GLY A 181 12.84 7.70 1.18
CA GLY A 181 13.30 8.76 2.07
C GLY A 181 12.92 10.16 1.58
N ALA A 182 13.00 10.42 0.26
CA ALA A 182 12.53 11.68 -0.31
C ALA A 182 11.03 11.90 -0.07
N TYR A 183 10.21 10.85 -0.21
CA TYR A 183 8.78 10.88 0.14
C TYR A 183 8.57 11.13 1.63
N MET A 184 9.26 10.40 2.52
CA MET A 184 9.10 10.49 3.97
C MET A 184 9.51 11.84 4.57
N ARG A 185 10.34 12.62 3.86
CA ARG A 185 10.69 14.01 4.26
C ARG A 185 9.64 15.04 3.88
N LYS A 186 8.64 14.69 3.06
CA LYS A 186 7.55 15.61 2.69
C LYS A 186 6.54 15.69 3.84
N THR A 187 6.09 16.90 4.14
CA THR A 187 4.95 17.11 5.03
C THR A 187 3.65 17.13 4.23
N TYR A 188 2.62 16.54 4.77
CA TYR A 188 1.28 16.54 4.17
C TYR A 188 0.20 16.44 5.25
N ASP A 189 -1.00 16.87 4.92
CA ASP A 189 -2.22 16.68 5.70
C ASP A 189 -3.40 16.46 4.74
N TRP A 190 -4.02 15.29 4.83
CA TRP A 190 -5.18 14.88 4.03
C TRP A 190 -6.48 14.89 4.83
N SER A 191 -6.49 15.53 6.00
CA SER A 191 -7.68 15.56 6.89
C SER A 191 -8.93 16.09 6.18
N ALA A 192 -8.77 17.12 5.34
CA ALA A 192 -9.86 17.67 4.54
C ALA A 192 -10.38 16.73 3.43
N ASP A 193 -9.60 15.72 3.05
CA ASP A 193 -10.03 14.78 2.01
C ASP A 193 -10.97 13.68 2.54
N VAL A 194 -11.07 13.53 3.87
CA VAL A 194 -11.93 12.50 4.50
C VAL A 194 -13.39 12.68 4.11
N GLU A 195 -13.87 13.91 3.98
CA GLU A 195 -15.25 14.22 3.58
C GLU A 195 -15.61 13.74 2.16
N LYS A 196 -14.60 13.49 1.31
CA LYS A 196 -14.78 12.95 -0.05
C LYS A 196 -15.07 11.44 -0.05
N LEU A 197 -14.84 10.76 1.06
CA LEU A 197 -15.03 9.32 1.20
C LEU A 197 -16.51 9.02 1.49
N THR A 198 -17.22 8.48 0.50
CA THR A 198 -18.66 8.18 0.57
C THR A 198 -18.97 6.71 0.85
N MET A 199 -17.96 5.84 0.85
CA MET A 199 -18.07 4.40 1.10
C MET A 199 -17.84 4.08 2.58
N PRO A 200 -18.32 2.90 3.07
CA PRO A 200 -17.95 2.41 4.40
C PRO A 200 -16.44 2.27 4.54
N VAL A 201 -15.88 2.77 5.64
CA VAL A 201 -14.46 2.72 5.96
C VAL A 201 -14.22 1.95 7.27
N MET A 202 -13.23 1.05 7.26
CA MET A 202 -12.71 0.38 8.45
C MET A 202 -11.28 0.89 8.71
N LEU A 203 -11.02 1.35 9.92
CA LEU A 203 -9.68 1.70 10.38
C LEU A 203 -9.14 0.60 11.29
N ILE A 204 -7.88 0.19 11.07
CA ILE A 204 -7.21 -0.89 11.81
C ILE A 204 -5.88 -0.35 12.31
N TYR A 205 -5.66 -0.37 13.62
CA TYR A 205 -4.40 0.00 14.26
C TYR A 205 -4.00 -1.07 15.28
N ALA A 206 -2.70 -1.32 15.38
CA ALA A 206 -2.16 -2.18 16.43
C ALA A 206 -1.94 -1.38 17.72
N ASP A 207 -1.86 -2.07 18.86
CA ASP A 207 -1.55 -1.47 20.16
C ASP A 207 -0.13 -0.88 20.23
N SER A 208 0.77 -1.38 19.39
CA SER A 208 2.17 -0.96 19.25
C SER A 208 2.46 -0.47 17.84
N ASP A 209 1.60 0.39 17.30
CA ASP A 209 1.77 1.00 15.98
C ASP A 209 2.75 2.20 16.06
N MET A 210 3.32 2.59 14.93
CA MET A 210 4.08 3.84 14.80
C MET A 210 3.20 5.09 14.74
N ILE A 211 1.88 4.90 14.73
CA ILE A 211 0.87 5.96 14.63
C ILE A 211 0.35 6.30 16.01
N ARG A 212 0.25 7.57 16.31
CA ARG A 212 -0.27 8.08 17.58
C ARG A 212 -1.74 7.72 17.75
N LEU A 213 -2.10 7.28 18.95
CA LEU A 213 -3.48 6.91 19.27
C LEU A 213 -4.45 8.08 19.07
N ASP A 214 -4.07 9.29 19.49
CA ASP A 214 -4.90 10.48 19.32
C ASP A 214 -5.16 10.82 17.84
N HIS A 215 -4.17 10.55 16.96
CA HIS A 215 -4.36 10.69 15.52
C HIS A 215 -5.35 9.66 14.97
N SER A 216 -5.28 8.42 15.43
CA SER A 216 -6.22 7.36 15.05
C SER A 216 -7.66 7.71 15.47
N VAL A 217 -7.82 8.28 16.68
CA VAL A 217 -9.11 8.78 17.17
C VAL A 217 -9.58 9.97 16.33
N LYS A 218 -8.72 10.95 16.04
CA LYS A 218 -9.02 12.08 15.15
C LYS A 218 -9.52 11.59 13.79
N PHE A 219 -8.83 10.59 13.20
CA PHE A 219 -9.24 10.04 11.91
C PHE A 219 -10.65 9.42 11.98
N TYR A 220 -10.94 8.64 13.03
CA TYR A 220 -12.27 8.07 13.26
C TYR A 220 -13.34 9.14 13.42
N GLN A 221 -13.05 10.22 14.18
CA GLN A 221 -13.98 11.33 14.40
C GLN A 221 -14.30 12.11 13.11
N LEU A 222 -13.34 12.25 12.19
CA LEU A 222 -13.57 12.89 10.89
C LEU A 222 -14.62 12.15 10.03
N PHE A 223 -14.83 10.86 10.27
CA PHE A 223 -15.95 10.10 9.67
C PHE A 223 -17.27 10.22 10.42
N GLY A 224 -17.37 11.07 11.44
CA GLY A 224 -18.53 11.15 12.32
C GLY A 224 -18.55 10.05 13.39
N GLY A 225 -17.44 9.36 13.62
CA GLY A 225 -17.32 8.35 14.67
C GLY A 225 -17.51 8.94 16.06
N GLY A 226 -18.28 8.25 16.92
CA GLY A 226 -18.57 8.69 18.27
C GLY A 226 -19.77 9.64 18.43
N LEU A 227 -20.59 9.80 17.42
CA LEU A 227 -21.87 10.50 17.46
C LEU A 227 -23.00 9.57 17.92
#